data_8806764e8b02f00060a7203ec770536c
#
_entry.id   8806764e8b02f00060a7203ec770536c
#
_cell.length_a   1.000
_cell.length_b   1.000
_cell.length_c   1.000
_cell.angle_alpha   90.00
_cell.angle_beta   90.00
_cell.angle_gamma   90.00
#
_symmetry.space_group_name_H-M   'P 1'
#
loop_
_entity.id
_entity.type
_entity.pdbx_description
1 polymer ?
#
loop_
_entity_poly.entity_id
_entity_poly.type
_entity_poly.pdbx_seq_one_letter_code
_entity_poly.pdbx_strand_id
1 'polypeptide(L)'
;MTWLTQITMGSLFDGIGGFPLAAVRNGITPVWASEIEAFPIEVTKLRFPGMIHVGDITKLRGAELPPVDIICGGSPCQDLSVAGARAGLVGARSGLFMEQMRIVREMRLAEKARGRESVNLRPRWMCWE
;
A
#
# COMPACT_ATOMS: atom_id res chain seq x y z
N MET A 1 -2.53 -24.41 18.51
CA MET A 1 -3.22 -23.12 18.41
C MET A 1 -2.22 -22.00 18.63
N THR A 2 -2.12 -21.10 17.69
CA THR A 2 -1.23 -19.95 17.84
C THR A 2 -2.02 -18.74 18.32
N TRP A 3 -1.52 -18.07 19.32
CA TRP A 3 -2.08 -16.82 19.81
C TRP A 3 -1.50 -15.60 19.09
N LEU A 4 -0.63 -15.86 18.12
CA LEU A 4 0.03 -14.79 17.37
C LEU A 4 -0.91 -14.23 16.33
N THR A 5 -1.23 -12.95 16.45
CA THR A 5 -1.95 -12.22 15.42
C THR A 5 -1.02 -12.08 14.23
N GLN A 6 -1.48 -12.50 13.05
CA GLN A 6 -0.70 -12.37 11.86
C GLN A 6 -0.59 -10.92 11.43
N ILE A 7 0.63 -10.49 11.11
CA ILE A 7 0.86 -9.15 10.57
C ILE A 7 0.42 -9.13 9.11
N THR A 8 -0.33 -8.11 8.74
CA THR A 8 -0.89 -7.95 7.40
C THR A 8 -0.31 -6.76 6.67
N MET A 9 -0.30 -6.81 5.35
CA MET A 9 0.28 -5.77 4.51
C MET A 9 -0.61 -5.45 3.31
N GLY A 10 -0.68 -4.16 2.98
CA GLY A 10 -1.18 -3.67 1.71
C GLY A 10 -0.02 -3.11 0.88
N SER A 11 -0.03 -3.36 -0.41
CA SER A 11 1.01 -2.91 -1.32
C SER A 11 0.45 -1.89 -2.31
N LEU A 12 1.10 -0.74 -2.39
CA LEU A 12 0.78 0.32 -3.34
C LEU A 12 1.85 0.37 -4.42
N PHE A 13 1.46 0.71 -5.65
CA PHE A 13 2.37 0.68 -6.79
C PHE A 13 3.09 -0.67 -6.89
N ASP A 14 2.29 -1.73 -6.85
CA ASP A 14 2.76 -3.07 -6.55
C ASP A 14 3.74 -3.65 -7.58
N GLY A 15 3.62 -3.27 -8.84
CA GLY A 15 4.45 -3.86 -9.89
C GLY A 15 4.24 -5.36 -9.96
N ILE A 16 5.31 -6.10 -10.09
CA ILE A 16 5.28 -7.57 -10.17
C ILE A 16 5.27 -8.26 -8.80
N GLY A 17 5.02 -7.52 -7.73
CA GLY A 17 4.81 -8.09 -6.41
C GLY A 17 6.07 -8.29 -5.57
N GLY A 18 7.04 -7.38 -5.68
CA GLY A 18 8.25 -7.43 -4.86
C GLY A 18 7.94 -7.29 -3.37
N PHE A 19 7.08 -6.36 -2.98
CA PHE A 19 6.67 -6.20 -1.59
C PHE A 19 5.86 -7.39 -1.08
N PRO A 20 4.85 -7.91 -1.81
CA PRO A 20 4.18 -9.14 -1.41
C PRO A 20 5.11 -10.33 -1.25
N LEU A 21 6.09 -10.49 -2.13
CA LEU A 21 7.07 -11.56 -2.01
C LEU A 21 7.90 -11.43 -0.73
N ALA A 22 8.38 -10.23 -0.45
CA ALA A 22 9.13 -9.96 0.79
C ALA A 22 8.26 -10.22 2.01
N ALA A 23 6.99 -9.84 1.96
CA ALA A 23 6.04 -10.09 3.04
C ALA A 23 5.91 -11.58 3.33
N VAL A 24 5.64 -12.39 2.31
CA VAL A 24 5.47 -13.84 2.46
C VAL A 24 6.74 -14.47 3.02
N ARG A 25 7.91 -14.06 2.55
CA ARG A 25 9.20 -14.58 3.04
C ARG A 25 9.46 -14.24 4.52
N ASN A 26 8.79 -13.23 5.04
CA ASN A 26 8.95 -12.79 6.42
C ASN A 26 7.73 -13.10 7.29
N GLY A 27 6.84 -13.97 6.85
CA GLY A 27 5.68 -14.39 7.63
C GLY A 27 4.58 -13.31 7.71
N ILE A 28 4.61 -12.34 6.81
CA ILE A 28 3.62 -11.27 6.72
C ILE A 28 2.64 -11.63 5.60
N THR A 29 1.35 -11.43 5.84
CA THR A 29 0.31 -11.76 4.85
C THR A 29 -0.01 -10.55 3.98
N PRO A 30 0.27 -10.59 2.67
CA PRO A 30 -0.21 -9.54 1.76
C PRO A 30 -1.72 -9.73 1.53
N VAL A 31 -2.50 -8.72 1.92
CA VAL A 31 -3.95 -8.78 1.85
C VAL A 31 -4.47 -8.22 0.55
N TRP A 32 -3.93 -7.08 0.13
CA TRP A 32 -4.35 -6.42 -1.10
C TRP A 32 -3.19 -5.66 -1.75
N ALA A 33 -3.35 -5.41 -3.04
CA ALA A 33 -2.38 -4.64 -3.81
C ALA A 33 -3.08 -3.67 -4.77
N SER A 34 -2.49 -2.51 -4.96
CA SER A 34 -2.91 -1.49 -5.91
C SER A 34 -1.88 -1.40 -7.04
N GLU A 35 -2.34 -1.61 -8.25
CA GLU A 35 -1.55 -1.53 -9.49
C GLU A 35 -2.50 -1.24 -10.64
N ILE A 36 -2.04 -0.53 -11.66
CA ILE A 36 -2.86 -0.20 -12.83
C ILE A 36 -2.44 -0.96 -14.10
N GLU A 37 -1.21 -1.46 -14.14
CA GLU A 37 -0.69 -2.14 -15.32
C GLU A 37 -1.17 -3.58 -15.39
N ALA A 38 -1.74 -3.97 -16.53
CA ALA A 38 -2.36 -5.28 -16.68
C ALA A 38 -1.37 -6.44 -16.51
N PHE A 39 -0.19 -6.33 -17.10
CA PHE A 39 0.79 -7.42 -17.06
C PHE A 39 1.28 -7.71 -15.62
N PRO A 40 1.73 -6.70 -14.84
CA PRO A 40 2.10 -6.94 -13.45
C PRO A 40 0.95 -7.54 -12.62
N ILE A 41 -0.28 -7.08 -12.84
CA ILE A 41 -1.45 -7.63 -12.13
C ILE A 41 -1.59 -9.13 -12.43
N GLU A 42 -1.46 -9.54 -13.69
CA GLU A 42 -1.55 -10.97 -14.04
C GLU A 42 -0.45 -11.79 -13.38
N VAL A 43 0.77 -11.26 -13.31
CA VAL A 43 1.89 -11.93 -12.62
C VAL A 43 1.56 -12.16 -11.15
N THR A 44 1.07 -11.13 -10.47
CA THR A 44 0.79 -11.21 -9.03
C THR A 44 -0.42 -12.07 -8.72
N LYS A 45 -1.42 -12.10 -9.61
CA LYS A 45 -2.55 -13.02 -9.47
C LYS A 45 -2.12 -14.49 -9.47
N LEU A 46 -1.14 -14.83 -10.30
CA LEU A 46 -0.59 -16.18 -10.34
C LEU A 46 0.23 -16.51 -9.10
N ARG A 47 1.01 -15.56 -8.61
CA ARG A 47 1.92 -15.76 -7.47
C ARG A 47 1.24 -15.66 -6.13
N PHE A 48 0.26 -14.76 -6.01
CA PHE A 48 -0.43 -14.47 -4.75
C PHE A 48 -1.95 -14.56 -4.96
N PRO A 49 -2.49 -15.77 -5.21
CA PRO A 49 -3.90 -15.92 -5.55
C PRO A 49 -4.88 -15.47 -4.47
N GLY A 50 -4.43 -15.43 -3.21
CA GLY A 50 -5.25 -14.94 -2.10
C GLY A 50 -5.23 -13.42 -1.90
N MET A 51 -4.39 -12.71 -2.66
CA MET A 51 -4.26 -11.26 -2.53
C MET A 51 -5.30 -10.55 -3.41
N ILE A 52 -6.01 -9.59 -2.82
CA ILE A 52 -7.05 -8.82 -3.52
C ILE A 52 -6.40 -7.71 -4.33
N HIS A 53 -6.81 -7.54 -5.59
CA HIS A 53 -6.41 -6.41 -6.41
C HIS A 53 -7.45 -5.30 -6.29
N VAL A 54 -7.02 -4.14 -5.80
CA VAL A 54 -7.92 -3.04 -5.48
C VAL A 54 -7.95 -1.92 -6.53
N GLY A 55 -7.05 -1.96 -7.51
CA GLY A 55 -7.07 -1.07 -8.66
C GLY A 55 -6.24 0.19 -8.50
N ASP A 56 -6.71 1.28 -9.10
CA ASP A 56 -6.01 2.56 -9.20
C ASP A 56 -6.04 3.31 -7.88
N ILE A 57 -4.86 3.64 -7.36
CA ILE A 57 -4.71 4.36 -6.08
C ILE A 57 -5.46 5.70 -6.05
N THR A 58 -5.56 6.37 -7.19
CA THR A 58 -6.24 7.67 -7.28
C THR A 58 -7.74 7.58 -7.07
N LYS A 59 -8.30 6.37 -7.21
CA LYS A 59 -9.73 6.08 -7.05
C LYS A 59 -10.05 5.36 -5.75
N LEU A 60 -9.03 4.95 -5.01
CA LEU A 60 -9.23 4.20 -3.76
C LEU A 60 -9.66 5.12 -2.63
N ARG A 61 -10.48 4.56 -1.74
CA ARG A 61 -10.86 5.18 -0.48
C ARG A 61 -10.30 4.33 0.66
N GLY A 62 -9.43 4.91 1.47
CA GLY A 62 -8.80 4.17 2.56
C GLY A 62 -9.79 3.56 3.54
N ALA A 63 -10.93 4.23 3.75
CA ALA A 63 -11.98 3.75 4.64
C ALA A 63 -12.64 2.43 4.15
N GLU A 64 -12.56 2.15 2.86
CA GLU A 64 -13.17 0.96 2.25
C GLU A 64 -12.19 -0.20 2.07
N LEU A 65 -10.89 0.07 2.25
CA LEU A 65 -9.86 -0.97 2.13
C LEU A 65 -9.83 -1.85 3.38
N PRO A 66 -9.57 -3.16 3.22
CA PRO A 66 -9.32 -4.02 4.39
C PRO A 66 -8.18 -3.44 5.21
N PRO A 67 -8.37 -3.21 6.51
CA PRO A 67 -7.30 -2.69 7.37
C PRO A 67 -6.11 -3.63 7.40
N VAL A 68 -4.91 -3.05 7.34
CA VAL A 68 -3.65 -3.79 7.37
C VAL A 68 -2.66 -3.11 8.31
N ASP A 69 -1.70 -3.87 8.81
CA ASP A 69 -0.72 -3.35 9.77
C ASP A 69 0.37 -2.52 9.09
N ILE A 70 0.73 -2.90 7.87
CA ILE A 70 1.83 -2.28 7.11
C ILE A 70 1.31 -1.84 5.75
N ILE A 71 1.67 -0.65 5.33
CA ILE A 71 1.53 -0.21 3.94
C ILE A 71 2.92 -0.04 3.36
N CYS A 72 3.19 -0.71 2.25
CA CYS A 72 4.41 -0.53 1.47
C CYS A 72 4.07 0.13 0.13
N GLY A 73 4.94 0.97 -0.36
CA GLY A 73 4.75 1.57 -1.67
C GLY A 73 6.04 2.16 -2.23
N GLY A 74 6.24 1.94 -3.51
CA GLY A 74 7.31 2.60 -4.26
C GLY A 74 6.69 3.48 -5.34
N SER A 75 6.34 4.71 -4.98
CA SER A 75 5.74 5.63 -5.93
C SER A 75 6.72 5.92 -7.09
N PRO A 76 6.21 6.11 -8.32
CA PRO A 76 7.09 6.44 -9.44
C PRO A 76 7.96 7.67 -9.14
N CYS A 77 9.29 7.51 -9.30
CA CYS A 77 10.26 8.54 -8.95
C CYS A 77 10.65 9.45 -10.11
N GLN A 78 9.96 9.38 -11.24
CA GLN A 78 10.38 10.11 -12.44
C GLN A 78 10.34 11.63 -12.26
N ASP A 79 9.47 12.15 -11.40
CA ASP A 79 9.44 13.56 -11.05
C ASP A 79 10.55 13.95 -10.07
N LEU A 80 11.16 12.96 -9.44
CA LEU A 80 12.31 13.14 -8.55
C LEU A 80 13.63 12.86 -9.26
N SER A 81 13.60 12.55 -10.56
CA SER A 81 14.80 12.44 -11.40
C SER A 81 15.43 13.81 -11.61
N VAL A 82 16.64 13.84 -12.20
CA VAL A 82 17.35 15.10 -12.47
C VAL A 82 16.48 16.05 -13.34
N ALA A 83 15.74 15.50 -14.28
CA ALA A 83 14.85 16.29 -15.14
C ALA A 83 13.59 16.76 -14.40
N GLY A 84 13.09 15.95 -13.49
CA GLY A 84 11.89 16.24 -12.71
C GLY A 84 12.16 16.83 -11.34
N ALA A 85 13.43 16.85 -10.88
CA ALA A 85 13.79 17.24 -9.52
C ALA A 85 13.36 18.67 -9.15
N ARG A 86 13.22 19.52 -10.14
CA ARG A 86 12.77 20.91 -9.94
C ARG A 86 11.29 21.02 -9.62
N ALA A 87 10.50 20.06 -10.05
CA ALA A 87 9.11 19.98 -9.63
C ALA A 87 9.05 19.49 -8.17
N GLY A 88 10.05 18.73 -7.73
CA GLY A 88 10.18 18.27 -6.35
C GLY A 88 8.94 17.58 -5.86
N LEU A 89 8.59 17.83 -4.60
CA LEU A 89 7.39 17.28 -3.99
C LEU A 89 6.10 17.94 -4.49
N VAL A 90 6.17 18.90 -5.38
CA VAL A 90 5.00 19.55 -5.98
C VAL A 90 4.67 19.05 -7.37
N GLY A 91 5.48 18.16 -7.94
CA GLY A 91 5.22 17.60 -9.26
C GLY A 91 4.15 16.52 -9.24
N ALA A 92 3.69 16.12 -10.45
CA ALA A 92 2.61 15.15 -10.62
C ALA A 92 2.90 13.80 -9.93
N ARG A 93 4.15 13.43 -9.81
CA ARG A 93 4.54 12.17 -9.19
C ARG A 93 4.70 12.23 -7.70
N SER A 94 5.04 13.40 -7.19
CA SER A 94 4.87 13.66 -5.77
C SER A 94 3.40 13.60 -5.41
N GLY A 95 2.52 13.92 -6.36
CA GLY A 95 1.08 13.69 -6.22
C GLY A 95 0.75 12.23 -5.95
N LEU A 96 1.42 11.29 -6.62
CA LEU A 96 1.22 9.87 -6.37
C LEU A 96 1.74 9.44 -5.00
N PHE A 97 2.86 9.98 -4.55
CA PHE A 97 3.32 9.79 -3.18
C PHE A 97 2.31 10.34 -2.17
N MET A 98 1.75 11.50 -2.45
CA MET A 98 0.72 12.09 -1.59
C MET A 98 -0.55 11.23 -1.56
N GLU A 99 -0.85 10.50 -2.63
CA GLU A 99 -1.94 9.53 -2.61
C GLU A 99 -1.68 8.38 -1.62
N GLN A 100 -0.45 7.93 -1.51
CA GLN A 100 -0.08 6.95 -0.49
C GLN A 100 -0.34 7.51 0.92
N MET A 101 0.07 8.74 1.17
CA MET A 101 -0.18 9.40 2.43
C MET A 101 -1.68 9.55 2.71
N ARG A 102 -2.45 9.89 1.68
CA ARG A 102 -3.92 10.01 1.78
C ARG A 102 -4.54 8.69 2.20
N ILE A 103 -4.16 7.59 1.55
CA ILE A 103 -4.70 6.27 1.88
C ILE A 103 -4.41 5.90 3.34
N VAL A 104 -3.16 6.08 3.78
CA VAL A 104 -2.78 5.80 5.18
C VAL A 104 -3.64 6.63 6.14
N ARG A 105 -3.78 7.90 5.87
CA ARG A 105 -4.57 8.81 6.71
C ARG A 105 -6.04 8.39 6.76
N GLU A 106 -6.65 8.11 5.61
CA GLU A 106 -8.05 7.70 5.53
C GLU A 106 -8.30 6.39 6.28
N MET A 107 -7.39 5.43 6.14
CA MET A 107 -7.49 4.17 6.87
C MET A 107 -7.46 4.38 8.39
N ARG A 108 -6.53 5.20 8.87
CA ARG A 108 -6.40 5.47 10.30
C ARG A 108 -7.60 6.23 10.85
N LEU A 109 -8.12 7.20 10.10
CA LEU A 109 -9.33 7.93 10.49
C LEU A 109 -10.55 7.00 10.54
N ALA A 110 -10.67 6.07 9.61
CA ALA A 110 -11.75 5.08 9.62
C ALA A 110 -11.65 4.15 10.82
N GLU A 111 -10.46 3.70 11.17
CA GLU A 111 -10.23 2.89 12.36
C GLU A 111 -10.64 3.63 13.65
N LYS A 112 -10.28 4.90 13.73
CA LYS A 112 -10.66 5.75 14.87
C LYS A 112 -12.17 5.91 14.96
N ALA A 113 -12.83 6.12 13.82
CA ALA A 113 -14.30 6.26 13.77
C ALA A 113 -15.00 4.97 14.20
N ARG A 114 -14.36 3.80 14.00
CA ARG A 114 -14.87 2.51 14.46
C ARG A 114 -14.62 2.24 15.96
N GLY A 115 -14.02 3.20 16.67
CA GLY A 115 -13.75 3.08 18.09
C GLY A 115 -12.41 2.47 18.46
N ARG A 116 -11.50 2.27 17.49
CA ARG A 116 -10.18 1.72 17.78
C ARG A 116 -9.31 2.73 18.50
N GLU A 117 -8.57 2.29 19.50
CA GLU A 117 -7.70 3.15 20.29
C GLU A 117 -6.54 3.72 19.46
N SER A 118 -6.11 4.94 19.77
CA SER A 118 -5.08 5.65 19.02
C SER A 118 -3.78 4.85 18.85
N VAL A 119 -3.38 4.12 19.87
CA VAL A 119 -2.16 3.30 19.84
C VAL A 119 -2.27 2.09 18.92
N ASN A 120 -3.48 1.72 18.54
CA ASN A 120 -3.77 0.53 17.73
C ASN A 120 -4.30 0.85 16.33
N LEU A 121 -4.29 2.11 15.93
CA LEU A 121 -4.77 2.48 14.60
C LEU A 121 -3.90 1.87 13.51
N ARG A 122 -4.54 1.31 12.50
CA ARG A 122 -3.86 0.69 11.36
C ARG A 122 -3.98 1.57 10.12
N PRO A 123 -2.96 1.61 9.26
CA PRO A 123 -1.67 0.95 9.42
C PRO A 123 -0.81 1.59 10.50
N ARG A 124 0.05 0.79 11.12
CA ARG A 124 1.03 1.26 12.12
C ARG A 124 2.36 1.62 11.49
N TRP A 125 2.68 0.98 10.39
CA TRP A 125 3.94 1.20 9.68
C TRP A 125 3.69 1.50 8.22
N MET A 126 4.52 2.37 7.70
CA MET A 126 4.54 2.69 6.28
C MET A 126 5.98 2.54 5.79
N CYS A 127 6.17 1.71 4.78
CA CYS A 127 7.44 1.58 4.07
C CYS A 127 7.32 2.32 2.74
N TRP A 128 8.34 3.06 2.42
CA TRP A 128 8.35 3.86 1.22
C TRP A 128 9.74 3.83 0.60
N GLU A 129 9.79 3.68 -0.71
CA GLU A 129 10.99 3.67 -1.52
C GLU A 129 11.12 4.91 -2.39
#